data_ae6a902b6f823aad1d291da7aaeda437
#
_entry.id   ae6a902b6f823aad1d291da7aaeda437
#
_cell.length_a   1.000
_cell.length_b   1.000
_cell.length_c   1.000
_cell.angle_alpha   90.00
_cell.angle_beta   90.00
_cell.angle_gamma   90.00
#
_symmetry.space_group_name_H-M   'P 1'
#
loop_
_entity.id
_entity.type
_entity.pdbx_description
1 polymer ?
#
loop_
_entity_poly.entity_id
_entity_poly.type
_entity_poly.pdbx_seq_one_letter_code
_entity_poly.pdbx_strand_id
1 'polypeptide(L)'
;GIVFKEPEIDLSKMKEWKNNIIGGLTGGLSGLAKQRGVDVIHGTAKFSSKNEIEVNHESDSRRISSDQFIIAVGSEPAELSFLPDDPRIIDSTGALEPDQIPSDILIIGGGIIGLEMATIYSALGSEVTIVELTKQLMPETDPDLVRPLERILNKKCKKIMKSSQVISAIASDEGISVSFKKDDEEFSEIFQNVL
;
A
#
# COMPACT_ATOMS: atom_id res chain seq x y z
N GLY A 1 -6.74 31.96 -22.33
CA GLY A 1 -6.36 31.00 -21.39
C GLY A 1 -4.96 31.15 -20.85
N ILE A 2 -4.76 30.57 -19.67
CA ILE A 2 -3.43 30.44 -19.06
C ILE A 2 -2.98 29.01 -19.32
N VAL A 3 -1.80 28.84 -19.90
CA VAL A 3 -1.20 27.54 -20.17
C VAL A 3 0.00 27.36 -19.25
N PHE A 4 0.01 26.27 -18.50
CA PHE A 4 1.16 25.87 -17.69
C PHE A 4 1.96 24.81 -18.44
N LYS A 5 3.28 24.80 -18.23
CA LYS A 5 4.14 23.68 -18.66
C LYS A 5 3.87 22.48 -17.78
N GLU A 6 4.21 21.29 -18.27
CA GLU A 6 4.20 20.09 -17.43
C GLU A 6 5.08 20.29 -16.20
N PRO A 7 4.64 19.83 -15.02
CA PRO A 7 5.41 19.96 -13.80
C PRO A 7 6.66 19.09 -13.84
N GLU A 8 7.76 19.61 -13.32
CA GLU A 8 8.95 18.81 -13.02
C GLU A 8 8.80 18.20 -11.62
N ILE A 9 8.87 16.89 -11.52
CA ILE A 9 8.67 16.16 -10.26
C ILE A 9 10.03 15.78 -9.67
N ASP A 10 10.33 16.31 -8.48
CA ASP A 10 11.49 15.94 -7.67
C ASP A 10 11.05 14.99 -6.55
N LEU A 11 11.29 13.69 -6.76
CA LEU A 11 10.91 12.64 -5.80
C LEU A 11 11.59 12.80 -4.46
N SER A 12 12.86 13.23 -4.44
CA SER A 12 13.60 13.39 -3.19
C SER A 12 12.97 14.45 -2.30
N LYS A 13 12.60 15.60 -2.88
CA LYS A 13 11.89 16.66 -2.15
C LYS A 13 10.48 16.24 -1.73
N MET A 14 9.79 15.48 -2.56
CA MET A 14 8.47 14.94 -2.22
C MET A 14 8.55 13.98 -1.02
N LYS A 15 9.54 13.08 -1.00
CA LYS A 15 9.81 12.17 0.12
C LYS A 15 10.20 12.93 1.38
N GLU A 16 11.08 13.91 1.27
CA GLU A 16 11.48 14.78 2.40
C GLU A 16 10.27 15.51 2.99
N TRP A 17 9.44 16.11 2.15
CA TRP A 17 8.23 16.80 2.59
C TRP A 17 7.25 15.87 3.31
N LYS A 18 7.01 14.68 2.76
CA LYS A 18 6.20 13.63 3.39
C LYS A 18 6.76 13.25 4.77
N ASN A 19 8.07 12.98 4.85
CA ASN A 19 8.72 12.57 6.09
C ASN A 19 8.70 13.66 7.16
N ASN A 20 8.81 14.93 6.77
CA ASN A 20 8.67 16.06 7.69
C ASN A 20 7.26 16.14 8.30
N ILE A 21 6.21 15.90 7.49
CA ILE A 21 4.83 15.82 8.00
C ILE A 21 4.67 14.68 8.98
N ILE A 22 5.11 13.48 8.61
CA ILE A 22 5.04 12.28 9.46
C ILE A 22 5.78 12.52 10.77
N GLY A 23 7.02 13.06 10.71
CA GLY A 23 7.82 13.39 11.87
C GLY A 23 7.14 14.40 12.80
N GLY A 24 6.48 15.41 12.24
CA GLY A 24 5.69 16.37 13.03
C GLY A 24 4.51 15.71 13.76
N LEU A 25 3.76 14.85 13.08
CA LEU A 25 2.62 14.15 13.65
C LEU A 25 3.04 13.15 14.75
N THR A 26 4.04 12.33 14.49
CA THR A 26 4.54 11.33 15.44
C THR A 26 5.21 11.97 16.66
N GLY A 27 5.95 13.08 16.43
CA GLY A 27 6.51 13.91 17.52
C GLY A 27 5.43 14.52 18.40
N GLY A 28 4.32 14.98 17.81
CA GLY A 28 3.15 15.47 18.53
C GLY A 28 2.52 14.39 19.42
N LEU A 29 2.39 13.15 18.93
CA LEU A 29 1.88 12.02 19.73
C LEU A 29 2.81 11.70 20.90
N SER A 30 4.12 11.69 20.69
CA SER A 30 5.10 11.48 21.75
C SER A 30 5.01 12.56 22.82
N GLY A 31 4.82 13.82 22.43
CA GLY A 31 4.57 14.95 23.32
C GLY A 31 3.30 14.78 24.16
N LEU A 32 2.21 14.35 23.55
CA LEU A 32 0.95 14.08 24.24
C LEU A 32 1.07 12.94 25.25
N ALA A 33 1.74 11.84 24.88
CA ALA A 33 2.00 10.73 25.79
C ALA A 33 2.75 11.20 27.05
N LYS A 34 3.84 11.96 26.84
CA LYS A 34 4.61 12.54 27.96
C LYS A 34 3.77 13.48 28.82
N GLN A 35 2.98 14.37 28.24
CA GLN A 35 2.13 15.31 28.97
C GLN A 35 1.07 14.60 29.83
N ARG A 36 0.57 13.44 29.36
CA ARG A 36 -0.44 12.65 30.05
C ARG A 36 0.14 11.60 31.00
N GLY A 37 1.45 11.55 31.16
CA GLY A 37 2.12 10.58 32.05
C GLY A 37 1.98 9.14 31.56
N VAL A 38 1.89 8.94 30.22
CA VAL A 38 1.83 7.61 29.62
C VAL A 38 3.25 7.09 29.44
N ASP A 39 3.53 5.91 29.98
CA ASP A 39 4.78 5.20 29.74
C ASP A 39 4.74 4.54 28.36
N VAL A 40 5.64 4.93 27.47
CA VAL A 40 5.81 4.35 26.13
C VAL A 40 6.96 3.35 26.21
N ILE A 41 6.65 2.08 25.93
CA ILE A 41 7.62 0.98 25.98
C ILE A 41 7.74 0.40 24.57
N HIS A 42 8.95 0.43 24.01
CA HIS A 42 9.24 -0.13 22.70
C HIS A 42 9.62 -1.61 22.83
N GLY A 43 9.13 -2.44 21.90
CA GLY A 43 9.45 -3.86 21.85
C GLY A 43 8.30 -4.69 21.28
N THR A 44 8.54 -6.00 21.17
CA THR A 44 7.54 -6.99 20.74
C THR A 44 6.85 -7.55 21.98
N ALA A 45 5.54 -7.34 22.09
CA ALA A 45 4.75 -7.78 23.24
C ALA A 45 4.10 -9.14 22.98
N LYS A 46 4.11 -10.01 23.98
CA LYS A 46 3.44 -11.30 23.99
C LYS A 46 2.67 -11.49 25.29
N PHE A 47 1.43 -11.95 25.24
CA PHE A 47 0.68 -12.30 26.43
C PHE A 47 1.29 -13.54 27.09
N SER A 48 1.66 -13.43 28.37
CA SER A 48 2.05 -14.55 29.23
C SER A 48 0.89 -15.05 30.07
N SER A 49 -0.08 -14.18 30.37
CA SER A 49 -1.35 -14.53 31.01
C SER A 49 -2.44 -13.52 30.61
N LYS A 50 -3.66 -13.68 31.14
CA LYS A 50 -4.76 -12.72 30.93
C LYS A 50 -4.49 -11.31 31.49
N ASN A 51 -3.57 -11.19 32.43
CA ASN A 51 -3.25 -9.94 33.13
C ASN A 51 -1.77 -9.56 33.02
N GLU A 52 -0.99 -10.24 32.16
CA GLU A 52 0.45 -10.00 32.02
C GLU A 52 0.90 -10.13 30.57
N ILE A 53 1.72 -9.20 30.14
CA ILE A 53 2.46 -9.25 28.88
C ILE A 53 3.97 -9.22 29.18
N GLU A 54 4.74 -9.89 28.32
CA GLU A 54 6.18 -9.81 28.24
C GLU A 54 6.57 -9.01 27.00
N VAL A 55 7.33 -7.93 27.21
CA VAL A 55 7.83 -7.06 26.13
C VAL A 55 9.31 -7.31 25.94
N ASN A 56 9.69 -7.78 24.76
CA ASN A 56 11.07 -8.06 24.39
C ASN A 56 11.60 -6.96 23.48
N HIS A 57 12.75 -6.40 23.82
CA HIS A 57 13.46 -5.40 23.03
C HIS A 57 14.96 -5.72 23.06
N GLU A 58 15.52 -6.08 21.90
CA GLU A 58 16.92 -6.53 21.78
C GLU A 58 17.28 -7.67 22.77
N SER A 59 18.13 -7.38 23.78
CA SER A 59 18.53 -8.32 24.83
C SER A 59 17.72 -8.21 26.10
N ASP A 60 16.82 -7.23 26.20
CA ASP A 60 16.04 -6.95 27.39
C ASP A 60 14.62 -7.53 27.28
N SER A 61 14.13 -8.07 28.40
CA SER A 61 12.75 -8.50 28.56
C SER A 61 12.12 -7.86 29.77
N ARG A 62 10.93 -7.29 29.60
CA ARG A 62 10.17 -6.64 30.67
C ARG A 62 8.78 -7.23 30.79
N ARG A 63 8.37 -7.60 32.01
CA ARG A 63 7.00 -8.02 32.30
C ARG A 63 6.17 -6.83 32.79
N ILE A 64 4.94 -6.74 32.28
CA ILE A 64 3.99 -5.69 32.59
C ILE A 64 2.67 -6.35 32.95
N SER A 65 2.14 -6.02 34.12
CA SER A 65 0.85 -6.49 34.59
C SER A 65 -0.18 -5.36 34.50
N SER A 66 -1.40 -5.69 34.13
CA SER A 66 -2.52 -4.76 34.10
C SER A 66 -3.84 -5.50 34.30
N ASP A 67 -4.84 -4.77 34.81
CA ASP A 67 -6.20 -5.28 34.94
C ASP A 67 -6.91 -5.37 33.57
N GLN A 68 -6.51 -4.51 32.60
CA GLN A 68 -7.10 -4.42 31.27
C GLN A 68 -6.05 -4.16 30.22
N PHE A 69 -6.25 -4.72 29.03
CA PHE A 69 -5.42 -4.49 27.84
C PHE A 69 -6.29 -4.05 26.67
N ILE A 70 -5.76 -3.11 25.90
CA ILE A 70 -6.31 -2.73 24.59
C ILE A 70 -5.34 -3.22 23.54
N ILE A 71 -5.80 -4.09 22.64
CA ILE A 71 -5.02 -4.59 21.51
C ILE A 71 -5.24 -3.66 20.34
N ALA A 72 -4.22 -2.92 19.94
CA ALA A 72 -4.24 -1.98 18.82
C ALA A 72 -2.95 -2.13 17.99
N VAL A 73 -2.73 -3.34 17.49
CA VAL A 73 -1.47 -3.77 16.85
C VAL A 73 -1.32 -3.36 15.39
N GLY A 74 -2.36 -2.74 14.81
CA GLY A 74 -2.35 -2.36 13.39
C GLY A 74 -2.60 -3.55 12.47
N SER A 75 -2.13 -3.43 11.22
CA SER A 75 -2.27 -4.44 10.16
C SER A 75 -1.01 -4.50 9.33
N GLU A 76 -0.82 -5.61 8.64
CA GLU A 76 0.26 -5.82 7.70
C GLU A 76 -0.31 -5.98 6.28
N PRO A 77 0.47 -5.66 5.21
CA PRO A 77 0.10 -5.97 3.85
C PRO A 77 -0.13 -7.47 3.67
N ALA A 78 -1.14 -7.83 2.86
CA ALA A 78 -1.38 -9.23 2.53
C ALA A 78 -0.32 -9.73 1.54
N GLU A 79 0.32 -10.84 1.87
CA GLU A 79 1.25 -11.50 0.96
C GLU A 79 0.51 -12.44 0.01
N LEU A 80 0.84 -12.34 -1.27
CA LEU A 80 0.34 -13.24 -2.30
C LEU A 80 1.42 -14.27 -2.63
N SER A 81 1.23 -15.51 -2.20
CA SER A 81 2.22 -16.59 -2.27
C SER A 81 2.68 -16.97 -3.68
N PHE A 82 1.99 -16.53 -4.72
CA PHE A 82 2.33 -16.76 -6.12
C PHE A 82 3.23 -15.66 -6.72
N LEU A 83 3.47 -14.57 -5.99
CA LEU A 83 4.39 -13.52 -6.42
C LEU A 83 5.84 -13.92 -6.09
N PRO A 84 6.79 -13.74 -7.03
CA PRO A 84 8.19 -13.98 -6.77
C PRO A 84 8.78 -12.89 -5.85
N ASP A 85 9.86 -13.23 -5.16
CA ASP A 85 10.68 -12.27 -4.41
C ASP A 85 11.54 -11.46 -5.39
N ASP A 86 11.05 -10.28 -5.75
CA ASP A 86 11.73 -9.37 -6.69
C ASP A 86 11.50 -7.92 -6.24
N PRO A 87 12.52 -7.04 -6.22
CA PRO A 87 12.41 -5.67 -5.73
C PRO A 87 11.43 -4.78 -6.54
N ARG A 88 11.01 -5.20 -7.72
CA ARG A 88 9.99 -4.52 -8.54
C ARG A 88 8.56 -4.90 -8.13
N ILE A 89 8.41 -5.91 -7.27
CA ILE A 89 7.14 -6.28 -6.66
C ILE A 89 7.12 -5.64 -5.26
N ILE A 90 6.25 -4.67 -5.08
CA ILE A 90 6.19 -3.84 -3.89
C ILE A 90 4.84 -4.00 -3.21
N ASP A 91 4.83 -3.87 -1.90
CA ASP A 91 3.61 -3.75 -1.11
C ASP A 91 3.17 -2.28 -0.96
N SER A 92 2.07 -2.05 -0.25
CA SER A 92 1.57 -0.69 0.01
C SER A 92 2.55 0.18 0.79
N THR A 93 3.45 -0.40 1.58
CA THR A 93 4.49 0.32 2.32
C THR A 93 5.60 0.76 1.37
N GLY A 94 6.10 -0.16 0.55
CA GLY A 94 7.10 0.12 -0.48
C GLY A 94 6.61 1.14 -1.51
N ALA A 95 5.32 1.11 -1.85
CA ALA A 95 4.69 2.05 -2.78
C ALA A 95 4.71 3.51 -2.28
N LEU A 96 4.82 3.74 -0.97
CA LEU A 96 4.95 5.08 -0.38
C LEU A 96 6.39 5.60 -0.36
N GLU A 97 7.37 4.78 -0.72
CA GLU A 97 8.80 5.12 -0.73
C GLU A 97 9.47 4.86 -2.09
N PRO A 98 8.90 5.33 -3.21
CA PRO A 98 9.47 5.06 -4.53
C PRO A 98 10.84 5.71 -4.68
N ASP A 99 11.82 4.94 -5.16
CA ASP A 99 13.12 5.46 -5.54
C ASP A 99 13.12 6.02 -6.96
N GLN A 100 12.22 5.51 -7.79
CA GLN A 100 11.97 5.97 -9.16
C GLN A 100 10.50 5.79 -9.51
N ILE A 101 10.01 6.58 -10.47
CA ILE A 101 8.66 6.41 -11.02
C ILE A 101 8.76 5.33 -12.12
N PRO A 102 8.08 4.18 -12.00
CA PRO A 102 8.04 3.20 -13.07
C PRO A 102 7.30 3.75 -14.28
N SER A 103 7.72 3.36 -15.51
CA SER A 103 7.00 3.75 -16.73
C SER A 103 5.59 3.17 -16.74
N ASP A 104 5.45 1.96 -16.22
CA ASP A 104 4.18 1.27 -16.06
C ASP A 104 4.14 0.45 -14.77
N ILE A 105 2.95 0.34 -14.20
CA ILE A 105 2.72 -0.40 -12.95
C ILE A 105 1.38 -1.14 -13.00
N LEU A 106 1.42 -2.42 -12.60
CA LEU A 106 0.22 -3.18 -12.30
C LEU A 106 -0.13 -3.04 -10.82
N ILE A 107 -1.38 -2.74 -10.54
CA ILE A 107 -1.92 -2.73 -9.18
C ILE A 107 -2.89 -3.90 -9.01
N ILE A 108 -2.56 -4.84 -8.12
CA ILE A 108 -3.37 -6.01 -7.80
C ILE A 108 -4.32 -5.65 -6.66
N GLY A 109 -5.58 -5.50 -6.99
CA GLY A 109 -6.64 -5.12 -6.05
C GLY A 109 -7.19 -3.72 -6.30
N GLY A 110 -8.49 -3.66 -6.56
CA GLY A 110 -9.27 -2.43 -6.74
C GLY A 110 -9.89 -1.91 -5.43
N GLY A 111 -9.30 -2.21 -4.27
CA GLY A 111 -9.69 -1.68 -2.97
C GLY A 111 -9.16 -0.27 -2.74
N ILE A 112 -9.42 0.29 -1.55
CA ILE A 112 -9.08 1.68 -1.19
C ILE A 112 -7.60 1.99 -1.46
N ILE A 113 -6.69 1.18 -0.91
CA ILE A 113 -5.24 1.40 -1.03
C ILE A 113 -4.78 1.33 -2.50
N GLY A 114 -5.23 0.31 -3.24
CA GLY A 114 -4.87 0.18 -4.65
C GLY A 114 -5.34 1.38 -5.49
N LEU A 115 -6.53 1.92 -5.24
CA LEU A 115 -7.05 3.08 -5.97
C LEU A 115 -6.38 4.40 -5.56
N GLU A 116 -5.95 4.55 -4.31
CA GLU A 116 -5.12 5.67 -3.87
C GLU A 116 -3.76 5.64 -4.58
N MET A 117 -3.09 4.49 -4.58
CA MET A 117 -1.81 4.32 -5.28
C MET A 117 -1.97 4.51 -6.79
N ALA A 118 -3.04 3.99 -7.40
CA ALA A 118 -3.34 4.24 -8.81
C ALA A 118 -3.45 5.73 -9.12
N THR A 119 -4.06 6.50 -8.23
CA THR A 119 -4.20 7.95 -8.39
C THR A 119 -2.84 8.65 -8.27
N ILE A 120 -2.01 8.23 -7.32
CA ILE A 120 -0.68 8.80 -7.08
C ILE A 120 0.24 8.50 -8.27
N TYR A 121 0.41 7.22 -8.62
CA TYR A 121 1.33 6.82 -9.68
C TYR A 121 0.91 7.35 -11.06
N SER A 122 -0.40 7.39 -11.34
CA SER A 122 -0.91 8.07 -12.54
C SER A 122 -0.57 9.57 -12.57
N ALA A 123 -0.66 10.26 -11.43
CA ALA A 123 -0.30 11.67 -11.34
C ALA A 123 1.23 11.90 -11.44
N LEU A 124 2.03 10.91 -11.04
CA LEU A 124 3.48 10.91 -11.19
C LEU A 124 3.95 10.54 -12.61
N GLY A 125 3.04 10.13 -13.50
CA GLY A 125 3.33 9.85 -14.91
C GLY A 125 3.43 8.37 -15.29
N SER A 126 3.16 7.43 -14.36
CA SER A 126 3.12 6.00 -14.69
C SER A 126 1.87 5.65 -15.50
N GLU A 127 1.99 4.72 -16.44
CA GLU A 127 0.86 4.01 -17.04
C GLU A 127 0.34 2.97 -16.04
N VAL A 128 -0.82 3.24 -15.44
CA VAL A 128 -1.38 2.38 -14.39
C VAL A 128 -2.39 1.40 -14.96
N THR A 129 -2.19 0.11 -14.69
CA THR A 129 -3.18 -0.95 -14.90
C THR A 129 -3.67 -1.46 -13.56
N ILE A 130 -4.99 -1.59 -13.37
CA ILE A 130 -5.61 -2.14 -12.17
C ILE A 130 -6.24 -3.48 -12.51
N VAL A 131 -5.99 -4.52 -11.71
CA VAL A 131 -6.72 -5.79 -11.78
C VAL A 131 -7.51 -6.01 -10.50
N GLU A 132 -8.80 -6.34 -10.65
CA GLU A 132 -9.73 -6.58 -9.55
C GLU A 132 -10.48 -7.89 -9.78
N LEU A 133 -10.46 -8.76 -8.77
CA LEU A 133 -11.10 -10.07 -8.83
C LEU A 133 -12.63 -9.97 -8.91
N THR A 134 -13.21 -8.99 -8.25
CA THR A 134 -14.65 -8.81 -8.18
C THR A 134 -15.19 -8.00 -9.38
N LYS A 135 -16.51 -7.95 -9.50
CA LYS A 135 -17.20 -7.21 -10.58
C LYS A 135 -17.14 -5.70 -10.41
N GLN A 136 -16.72 -5.22 -9.22
CA GLN A 136 -16.75 -3.81 -8.83
C GLN A 136 -15.45 -3.45 -8.14
N LEU A 137 -14.96 -2.24 -8.37
CA LEU A 137 -13.95 -1.62 -7.51
C LEU A 137 -14.57 -1.34 -6.14
N MET A 138 -13.77 -1.38 -5.08
CA MET A 138 -14.24 -1.17 -3.71
C MET A 138 -15.51 -1.99 -3.40
N PRO A 139 -15.42 -3.32 -3.38
CA PRO A 139 -16.58 -4.23 -3.37
C PRO A 139 -17.51 -4.05 -2.16
N GLU A 140 -16.99 -3.51 -1.06
CA GLU A 140 -17.76 -3.24 0.17
C GLU A 140 -18.43 -1.84 0.18
N THR A 141 -18.29 -1.07 -0.90
CA THR A 141 -18.84 0.29 -1.01
C THR A 141 -20.04 0.29 -1.94
N ASP A 142 -21.05 1.13 -1.61
CA ASP A 142 -22.25 1.27 -2.43
C ASP A 142 -21.91 1.66 -3.88
N PRO A 143 -22.48 0.96 -4.88
CA PRO A 143 -22.12 1.14 -6.29
C PRO A 143 -22.35 2.55 -6.84
N ASP A 144 -23.29 3.30 -6.28
CA ASP A 144 -23.57 4.68 -6.68
C ASP A 144 -22.45 5.64 -6.28
N LEU A 145 -21.75 5.36 -5.17
CA LEU A 145 -20.57 6.11 -4.73
C LEU A 145 -19.32 5.71 -5.54
N VAL A 146 -19.20 4.44 -5.95
CA VAL A 146 -18.06 3.93 -6.71
C VAL A 146 -18.07 4.40 -8.17
N ARG A 147 -19.25 4.50 -8.81
CA ARG A 147 -19.37 4.87 -10.22
C ARG A 147 -18.73 6.21 -10.60
N PRO A 148 -18.89 7.31 -9.83
CA PRO A 148 -18.18 8.56 -10.11
C PRO A 148 -16.65 8.41 -10.06
N LEU A 149 -16.13 7.69 -9.06
CA LEU A 149 -14.71 7.43 -8.90
C LEU A 149 -14.17 6.60 -10.09
N GLU A 150 -14.86 5.53 -10.46
CA GLU A 150 -14.48 4.68 -11.59
C GLU A 150 -14.41 5.48 -12.91
N ARG A 151 -15.34 6.41 -13.12
CA ARG A 151 -15.30 7.30 -14.31
C ARG A 151 -14.06 8.19 -14.35
N ILE A 152 -13.57 8.62 -13.18
CA ILE A 152 -12.35 9.43 -13.08
C ILE A 152 -11.12 8.54 -13.34
N LEU A 153 -11.07 7.36 -12.71
CA LEU A 153 -9.96 6.43 -12.85
C LEU A 153 -9.82 5.90 -14.28
N ASN A 154 -10.93 5.60 -14.97
CA ASN A 154 -10.90 5.21 -16.38
C ASN A 154 -10.29 6.26 -17.33
N LYS A 155 -10.19 7.52 -16.90
CA LYS A 155 -9.53 8.58 -17.67
C LYS A 155 -8.05 8.73 -17.33
N LYS A 156 -7.64 8.23 -16.15
CA LYS A 156 -6.28 8.37 -15.63
C LYS A 156 -5.46 7.10 -15.82
N CYS A 157 -6.09 5.94 -15.64
CA CYS A 157 -5.43 4.65 -15.76
C CYS A 157 -5.45 4.18 -17.23
N LYS A 158 -4.42 3.45 -17.60
CA LYS A 158 -4.34 2.79 -18.91
C LYS A 158 -5.43 1.73 -19.07
N LYS A 159 -5.67 0.95 -18.00
CA LYS A 159 -6.62 -0.18 -18.04
C LYS A 159 -7.14 -0.50 -16.64
N ILE A 160 -8.42 -0.84 -16.55
CA ILE A 160 -9.04 -1.38 -15.33
C ILE A 160 -9.70 -2.71 -15.70
N MET A 161 -9.18 -3.80 -15.14
CA MET A 161 -9.63 -5.18 -15.38
C MET A 161 -10.41 -5.68 -14.18
N LYS A 162 -11.74 -5.66 -14.25
CA LYS A 162 -12.63 -6.24 -13.23
C LYS A 162 -13.00 -7.67 -13.60
N SER A 163 -13.43 -8.46 -12.63
CA SER A 163 -13.71 -9.90 -12.78
C SER A 163 -12.51 -10.64 -13.38
N SER A 164 -11.30 -10.26 -12.96
CA SER A 164 -10.06 -10.79 -13.49
C SER A 164 -9.17 -11.24 -12.33
N GLN A 165 -8.65 -12.44 -12.42
CA GLN A 165 -7.79 -13.04 -11.42
C GLN A 165 -6.34 -13.03 -11.90
N VAL A 166 -5.41 -12.65 -11.03
CA VAL A 166 -3.99 -12.92 -11.24
C VAL A 166 -3.73 -14.39 -10.88
N ILE A 167 -3.10 -15.13 -11.81
CA ILE A 167 -2.82 -16.55 -11.63
C ILE A 167 -1.38 -16.76 -11.16
N SER A 168 -0.44 -16.04 -11.78
CA SER A 168 0.99 -16.17 -11.52
C SER A 168 1.73 -14.91 -11.94
N ALA A 169 2.95 -14.75 -11.42
CA ALA A 169 3.89 -13.75 -11.87
C ALA A 169 5.29 -14.37 -11.97
N ILE A 170 6.05 -13.95 -12.99
CA ILE A 170 7.42 -14.41 -13.23
C ILE A 170 8.30 -13.17 -13.48
N ALA A 171 9.35 -13.04 -12.68
CA ALA A 171 10.33 -11.98 -12.86
C ALA A 171 11.35 -12.36 -13.96
N SER A 172 11.69 -11.40 -14.81
CA SER A 172 12.71 -11.52 -15.86
C SER A 172 13.44 -10.19 -16.07
N ASP A 173 14.45 -10.18 -16.91
CA ASP A 173 15.17 -8.94 -17.26
C ASP A 173 14.27 -7.92 -17.98
N GLU A 174 13.23 -8.39 -18.68
CA GLU A 174 12.29 -7.53 -19.41
C GLU A 174 11.22 -6.90 -18.52
N GLY A 175 11.01 -7.43 -17.32
CA GLY A 175 9.99 -6.98 -16.37
C GLY A 175 9.35 -8.13 -15.60
N ILE A 176 8.21 -7.86 -15.01
CA ILE A 176 7.38 -8.85 -14.32
C ILE A 176 6.27 -9.30 -15.27
N SER A 177 6.37 -10.53 -15.77
CA SER A 177 5.33 -11.16 -16.58
C SER A 177 4.22 -11.68 -15.68
N VAL A 178 3.04 -11.10 -15.78
CA VAL A 178 1.88 -11.47 -14.96
C VAL A 178 0.83 -12.15 -15.83
N SER A 179 0.37 -13.31 -15.38
CA SER A 179 -0.69 -14.07 -16.03
C SER A 179 -2.03 -13.83 -15.36
N PHE A 180 -3.02 -13.60 -16.19
CA PHE A 180 -4.40 -13.30 -15.78
C PHE A 180 -5.36 -14.34 -16.29
N LYS A 181 -6.44 -14.54 -15.55
CA LYS A 181 -7.62 -15.27 -15.99
C LYS A 181 -8.85 -14.39 -15.92
N LYS A 182 -9.57 -14.30 -17.01
CA LYS A 182 -10.86 -13.63 -17.07
C LYS A 182 -11.84 -14.52 -17.82
N ASP A 183 -12.94 -14.87 -17.16
CA ASP A 183 -13.86 -15.89 -17.64
C ASP A 183 -13.10 -17.22 -17.93
N ASP A 184 -13.07 -17.72 -19.16
CA ASP A 184 -12.33 -18.91 -19.58
C ASP A 184 -11.04 -18.58 -20.37
N GLU A 185 -10.68 -17.31 -20.49
CA GLU A 185 -9.50 -16.88 -21.23
C GLU A 185 -8.33 -16.58 -20.29
N GLU A 186 -7.15 -17.05 -20.67
CA GLU A 186 -5.89 -16.75 -20.00
C GLU A 186 -5.00 -15.92 -20.93
N PHE A 187 -4.37 -14.89 -20.38
CA PHE A 187 -3.43 -14.03 -21.11
C PHE A 187 -2.36 -13.50 -20.16
N SER A 188 -1.27 -12.98 -20.70
CA SER A 188 -0.17 -12.42 -19.88
C SER A 188 0.23 -11.06 -20.43
N GLU A 189 0.64 -10.17 -19.52
CA GLU A 189 1.21 -8.86 -19.83
C GLU A 189 2.48 -8.66 -18.99
N ILE A 190 3.45 -7.87 -19.49
CA ILE A 190 4.68 -7.55 -18.79
C ILE A 190 4.56 -6.15 -18.20
N PHE A 191 4.99 -5.99 -16.96
CA PHE A 191 4.99 -4.72 -16.24
C PHE A 191 6.37 -4.42 -15.66
N GLN A 192 6.73 -3.15 -15.59
CA GLN A 192 7.97 -2.73 -14.93
C GLN A 192 7.90 -2.98 -13.43
N ASN A 193 6.77 -2.61 -12.79
CA ASN A 193 6.52 -2.85 -11.37
C ASN A 193 5.13 -3.45 -11.15
N VAL A 194 4.99 -4.14 -10.00
CA VAL A 194 3.72 -4.72 -9.52
C VAL A 194 3.53 -4.32 -8.05
N LEU A 195 2.31 -3.87 -7.71
CA LEU A 195 1.83 -3.54 -6.36
C LEU A 195 0.66 -4.44 -5.98
#